data_35a4e9249e4a6f751fa8d7ac12b725ab
#
_entry.id   35a4e9249e4a6f751fa8d7ac12b725ab
#
_cell.length_a   1.000
_cell.length_b   1.000
_cell.length_c   1.000
_cell.angle_alpha   90.00
_cell.angle_beta   90.00
_cell.angle_gamma   90.00
#
_symmetry.space_group_name_H-M   'P 1'
#
loop_
_entity.id
_entity.type
_entity.pdbx_description
1 polymer ?
#
loop_
_entity_poly.entity_id
_entity_poly.type
_entity_poly.pdbx_seq_one_letter_code
_entity_poly.pdbx_strand_id
1 'polypeptide(L)'
;AKGVAKDVGSVPDAISQAIQLTGVDTSWGPYMKLLLQAESGGNPMARNPIWVNYRTGQQASGGRPGPGWYQATGLYQMMEPTFRSYAAPGHDDIYNPLDNTIASINYIKSRYGHPANIPRLGQPGYRGY
;
A
#
# COMPACT_ATOMS: atom_id res chain seq x y z
N ALA A 1 -5.13 -19.69 13.37
CA ALA A 1 -5.29 -19.61 12.77
C ALA A 1 -4.65 -19.82 12.11
N LYS A 2 -4.34 -19.88 12.21
CA LYS A 2 -4.10 -20.24 11.31
C LYS A 2 -4.66 -19.68 10.28
N GLY A 3 -5.54 -19.44 10.40
CA GLY A 3 -6.29 -18.97 9.36
C GLY A 3 -5.80 -17.74 8.72
N VAL A 4 -5.17 -16.98 9.46
CA VAL A 4 -4.63 -15.72 8.98
C VAL A 4 -3.69 -15.90 7.80
N ALA A 5 -2.78 -16.84 7.93
CA ALA A 5 -1.77 -17.04 6.90
C ALA A 5 -2.39 -17.39 5.56
N LYS A 6 -3.50 -18.13 5.58
CA LYS A 6 -4.10 -18.51 4.35
C LYS A 6 -4.83 -17.40 3.70
N ASP A 7 -5.37 -16.50 4.49
CA ASP A 7 -6.18 -15.44 3.95
C ASP A 7 -5.36 -14.46 3.15
N VAL A 8 -4.09 -14.33 3.47
CA VAL A 8 -3.23 -13.36 2.81
C VAL A 8 -2.99 -13.68 1.35
N GLY A 9 -3.27 -14.90 0.92
CA GLY A 9 -3.09 -15.26 -0.47
C GLY A 9 -4.14 -14.67 -1.39
N SER A 10 -5.27 -14.21 -0.85
CA SER A 10 -6.35 -13.70 -1.66
C SER A 10 -6.44 -12.19 -1.54
N VAL A 11 -6.18 -11.49 -2.65
CA VAL A 11 -6.21 -10.04 -2.68
C VAL A 11 -7.60 -9.47 -2.39
N PRO A 12 -8.69 -9.98 -3.00
CA PRO A 12 -10.03 -9.49 -2.65
C PRO A 12 -10.36 -9.68 -1.19
N ASP A 13 -9.97 -10.81 -0.60
CA ASP A 13 -10.20 -11.07 0.82
C ASP A 13 -9.37 -10.12 1.68
N ALA A 14 -8.17 -9.77 1.25
CA ALA A 14 -7.34 -8.83 1.99
C ALA A 14 -8.00 -7.46 2.09
N ILE A 15 -8.62 -6.98 1.01
CA ILE A 15 -9.33 -5.70 1.04
C ILE A 15 -10.50 -5.77 2.01
N SER A 16 -11.30 -6.79 1.91
CA SER A 16 -12.47 -6.96 2.78
C SER A 16 -12.07 -7.04 4.25
N GLN A 17 -11.06 -7.85 4.56
CA GLN A 17 -10.59 -7.99 5.93
C GLN A 17 -9.98 -6.70 6.45
N ALA A 18 -9.21 -5.99 5.62
CA ALA A 18 -8.60 -4.74 6.03
C ALA A 18 -9.65 -3.68 6.33
N ILE A 19 -10.73 -3.63 5.56
CA ILE A 19 -11.85 -2.73 5.82
C ILE A 19 -12.46 -3.04 7.19
N GLN A 20 -12.68 -4.30 7.49
CA GLN A 20 -13.22 -4.70 8.79
C GLN A 20 -12.28 -4.33 9.94
N LEU A 21 -10.99 -4.62 9.77
CA LEU A 21 -10.01 -4.39 10.84
C LEU A 21 -9.76 -2.90 11.09
N THR A 22 -9.81 -2.07 10.06
CA THR A 22 -9.59 -0.63 10.20
C THR A 22 -10.84 0.13 10.57
N GLY A 23 -12.00 -0.48 10.37
CA GLY A 23 -13.28 0.15 10.70
C GLY A 23 -13.75 1.20 9.69
N VAL A 24 -13.10 1.31 8.54
CA VAL A 24 -13.57 2.25 7.51
C VAL A 24 -14.83 1.73 6.86
N ASP A 25 -15.57 2.63 6.22
CA ASP A 25 -16.83 2.27 5.57
C ASP A 25 -16.58 1.32 4.40
N THR A 26 -17.56 0.46 4.13
CA THR A 26 -17.45 -0.51 3.02
C THR A 26 -17.32 0.16 1.67
N SER A 27 -17.75 1.42 1.54
CA SER A 27 -17.58 2.19 0.31
C SER A 27 -16.11 2.36 -0.09
N TRP A 28 -15.17 2.12 0.81
CA TRP A 28 -13.74 2.15 0.49
C TRP A 28 -13.33 1.04 -0.47
N GLY A 29 -14.08 -0.07 -0.50
CA GLY A 29 -13.70 -1.26 -1.26
C GLY A 29 -13.40 -1.00 -2.73
N PRO A 30 -14.33 -0.42 -3.50
CA PRO A 30 -14.08 -0.14 -4.91
C PRO A 30 -12.88 0.77 -5.15
N TYR A 31 -12.68 1.77 -4.28
CA TYR A 31 -11.51 2.65 -4.40
C TYR A 31 -10.21 1.91 -4.13
N MET A 32 -10.21 1.02 -3.15
CA MET A 32 -9.00 0.24 -2.86
C MET A 32 -8.69 -0.71 -4.00
N LYS A 33 -9.69 -1.20 -4.73
CA LYS A 33 -9.45 -2.00 -5.95
C LYS A 33 -8.83 -1.17 -7.05
N LEU A 34 -9.32 0.05 -7.26
CA LEU A 34 -8.73 0.94 -8.27
C LEU A 34 -7.27 1.25 -7.94
N LEU A 35 -7.00 1.56 -6.68
CA LEU A 35 -5.66 1.88 -6.23
C LEU A 35 -4.71 0.70 -6.40
N LEU A 36 -5.15 -0.47 -6.02
CA LEU A 36 -4.39 -1.70 -6.16
C LEU A 36 -3.99 -1.96 -7.61
N GLN A 37 -4.93 -1.78 -8.53
CA GLN A 37 -4.64 -1.97 -9.96
C GLN A 37 -3.63 -0.94 -10.46
N ALA A 38 -3.77 0.30 -10.01
CA ALA A 38 -2.88 1.37 -10.43
C ALA A 38 -1.46 1.18 -9.88
N GLU A 39 -1.33 0.68 -8.66
CA GLU A 39 -0.03 0.61 -7.99
C GLU A 39 0.74 -0.67 -8.33
N SER A 40 0.11 -1.82 -8.27
CA SER A 40 0.82 -3.10 -8.44
C SER A 40 0.17 -4.05 -9.42
N GLY A 41 -1.03 -3.73 -9.90
CA GLY A 41 -1.81 -4.68 -10.70
C GLY A 41 -2.26 -5.89 -9.91
N GLY A 42 -2.23 -5.81 -8.59
CA GLY A 42 -2.63 -6.92 -7.73
C GLY A 42 -1.48 -7.83 -7.31
N ASN A 43 -0.24 -7.43 -7.55
CA ASN A 43 0.93 -8.26 -7.21
C ASN A 43 1.48 -7.86 -5.83
N PRO A 44 1.30 -8.70 -4.80
CA PRO A 44 1.80 -8.36 -3.46
C PRO A 44 3.31 -8.35 -3.36
N MET A 45 4.01 -8.94 -4.33
CA MET A 45 5.47 -8.97 -4.35
C MET A 45 6.07 -7.87 -5.23
N ALA A 46 5.26 -6.96 -5.74
CA ALA A 46 5.73 -5.92 -6.63
C ALA A 46 6.75 -5.02 -5.94
N ARG A 47 7.80 -4.66 -6.66
CA ARG A 47 8.81 -3.73 -6.19
C ARG A 47 9.19 -2.82 -7.33
N ASN A 48 9.04 -1.53 -7.12
CA ASN A 48 9.42 -0.55 -8.13
C ASN A 48 10.95 -0.53 -8.23
N PRO A 49 11.53 -0.59 -9.44
CA PRO A 49 12.98 -0.60 -9.57
C PRO A 49 13.64 0.74 -9.22
N ILE A 50 12.87 1.82 -9.16
CA ILE A 50 13.41 3.13 -8.84
C ILE A 50 13.59 3.28 -7.34
N TRP A 51 14.78 3.71 -6.92
CA TRP A 51 15.07 4.05 -5.54
C TRP A 51 14.70 5.50 -5.29
N VAL A 52 14.14 5.78 -4.14
CA VAL A 52 13.73 7.12 -3.76
C VAL A 52 14.36 7.45 -2.41
N ASN A 53 15.00 8.62 -2.33
CA ASN A 53 15.49 9.12 -1.05
C ASN A 53 14.28 9.58 -0.24
N TYR A 54 14.07 8.96 0.90
CA TYR A 54 12.86 9.19 1.68
C TYR A 54 12.78 10.62 2.21
N ARG A 55 13.93 11.25 2.45
CA ARG A 55 13.97 12.60 2.98
C ARG A 55 13.84 13.67 1.89
N THR A 56 14.46 13.44 0.74
CA THR A 56 14.56 14.47 -0.32
C THR A 56 13.65 14.23 -1.50
N GLY A 57 13.16 13.00 -1.69
CA GLY A 57 12.39 12.63 -2.88
C GLY A 57 13.22 12.42 -4.13
N GLN A 58 14.54 12.54 -4.03
CA GLN A 58 15.42 12.27 -5.16
C GLN A 58 15.26 10.83 -5.64
N GLN A 59 15.39 10.63 -6.95
CA GLN A 59 15.23 9.30 -7.55
C GLN A 59 16.53 8.82 -8.16
N ALA A 60 16.72 7.50 -8.16
CA ALA A 60 17.88 6.86 -8.76
C ALA A 60 17.49 5.49 -9.30
N SER A 61 18.15 5.07 -10.38
CA SER A 61 17.99 3.72 -10.92
C SER A 61 19.27 2.92 -10.69
N GLY A 62 19.18 1.60 -10.89
CA GLY A 62 20.32 0.72 -10.65
C GLY A 62 20.35 0.26 -9.21
N GLY A 63 21.53 0.19 -8.63
CA GLY A 63 21.69 -0.27 -7.26
C GLY A 63 21.24 0.75 -6.24
N ARG A 64 21.02 0.29 -5.00
CA ARG A 64 20.66 1.16 -3.90
C ARG A 64 21.78 2.16 -3.62
N PRO A 65 21.48 3.49 -3.67
CA PRO A 65 22.53 4.48 -3.40
C PRO A 65 23.07 4.45 -1.97
N GLY A 66 22.22 4.10 -0.98
CA GLY A 66 22.68 4.06 0.40
C GLY A 66 21.53 4.06 1.39
N PRO A 67 21.84 4.24 2.68
CA PRO A 67 20.78 4.36 3.69
C PRO A 67 19.85 5.52 3.39
N GLY A 68 18.58 5.37 3.74
CA GLY A 68 17.58 6.40 3.49
C GLY A 68 16.95 6.32 2.12
N TRP A 69 17.35 5.35 1.30
CA TRP A 69 16.76 5.13 -0.02
C TRP A 69 15.93 3.86 0.01
N TYR A 70 14.72 3.93 -0.55
CA TYR A 70 13.77 2.83 -0.52
C TYR A 70 13.09 2.68 -1.88
N GLN A 71 12.54 1.50 -2.12
CA GLN A 71 11.72 1.21 -3.28
C GLN A 71 10.27 1.05 -2.84
N ALA A 72 9.33 1.55 -3.64
CA ALA A 72 7.92 1.30 -3.41
C ALA A 72 7.67 -0.20 -3.52
N THR A 73 7.02 -0.79 -2.53
CA THR A 73 6.97 -2.23 -2.34
C THR A 73 5.57 -2.70 -1.98
N GLY A 74 5.22 -3.87 -2.52
CA GLY A 74 4.01 -4.57 -2.13
C GLY A 74 2.77 -4.13 -2.86
N LEU A 75 1.64 -4.59 -2.37
CA LEU A 75 0.36 -4.47 -3.04
C LEU A 75 -0.02 -3.02 -3.35
N TYR A 76 0.21 -2.11 -2.43
CA TYR A 76 -0.10 -0.69 -2.57
C TYR A 76 1.13 0.18 -2.74
N GLN A 77 2.27 -0.43 -3.04
CA GLN A 77 3.52 0.27 -3.38
C GLN A 77 3.92 1.30 -2.34
N MET A 78 4.10 0.82 -1.10
CA MET A 78 4.50 1.68 0.01
C MET A 78 6.00 1.63 0.23
N MET A 79 6.58 2.74 0.63
CA MET A 79 7.96 2.74 1.12
C MET A 79 7.98 2.26 2.56
N GLU A 80 9.03 1.55 2.92
CA GLU A 80 9.08 0.90 4.22
C GLU A 80 8.86 1.85 5.40
N PRO A 81 9.46 3.05 5.44
CA PRO A 81 9.20 3.94 6.58
C PRO A 81 7.73 4.35 6.69
N THR A 82 7.07 4.62 5.57
CA THR A 82 5.64 4.93 5.58
C THR A 82 4.84 3.73 6.04
N PHE A 83 5.16 2.55 5.50
CA PHE A 83 4.48 1.32 5.90
C PHE A 83 4.58 1.12 7.40
N ARG A 84 5.77 1.26 7.97
CA ARG A 84 5.97 1.05 9.41
C ARG A 84 5.19 2.05 10.24
N SER A 85 5.06 3.29 9.78
CA SER A 85 4.32 4.31 10.51
C SER A 85 2.83 4.03 10.57
N TYR A 86 2.30 3.31 9.59
CA TYR A 86 0.86 3.09 9.47
C TYR A 86 0.44 1.63 9.63
N ALA A 87 1.38 0.73 9.82
CA ALA A 87 1.07 -0.67 10.02
C ALA A 87 0.33 -0.87 11.35
N ALA A 88 -0.63 -1.80 11.36
CA ALA A 88 -1.30 -2.17 12.60
C ALA A 88 -0.43 -3.15 13.39
N PRO A 89 -0.57 -3.17 14.72
CA PRO A 89 0.16 -4.14 15.53
C PRO A 89 -0.08 -5.58 15.07
N GLY A 90 0.99 -6.33 14.90
CA GLY A 90 0.90 -7.71 14.42
C GLY A 90 0.75 -7.85 12.92
N HIS A 91 0.72 -6.74 12.17
CA HIS A 91 0.57 -6.72 10.72
C HIS A 91 1.71 -5.92 10.09
N ASP A 92 2.93 -6.42 10.22
CA ASP A 92 4.13 -5.68 9.88
C ASP A 92 4.94 -6.25 8.72
N ASP A 93 4.33 -7.07 7.88
CA ASP A 93 4.98 -7.63 6.70
C ASP A 93 4.51 -6.90 5.45
N ILE A 94 5.39 -6.08 4.88
CA ILE A 94 5.05 -5.24 3.72
C ILE A 94 4.65 -6.06 2.50
N TYR A 95 5.08 -7.31 2.41
CA TYR A 95 4.72 -8.21 1.32
C TYR A 95 3.42 -8.98 1.58
N ASN A 96 2.89 -8.91 2.78
CA ASN A 96 1.64 -9.57 3.10
C ASN A 96 0.47 -8.74 2.58
N PRO A 97 -0.42 -9.30 1.76
CA PRO A 97 -1.52 -8.52 1.19
C PRO A 97 -2.39 -7.80 2.23
N LEU A 98 -2.72 -8.49 3.30
CA LEU A 98 -3.55 -7.88 4.36
C LEU A 98 -2.81 -6.76 5.07
N ASP A 99 -1.56 -7.02 5.47
CA ASP A 99 -0.76 -6.03 6.21
C ASP A 99 -0.53 -4.76 5.37
N ASN A 100 -0.21 -4.94 4.09
CA ASN A 100 0.02 -3.80 3.19
C ASN A 100 -1.27 -3.01 2.98
N THR A 101 -2.40 -3.70 2.85
CA THR A 101 -3.70 -3.04 2.68
C THR A 101 -4.09 -2.24 3.93
N ILE A 102 -3.90 -2.82 5.11
CA ILE A 102 -4.20 -2.11 6.37
C ILE A 102 -3.38 -0.83 6.46
N ALA A 103 -2.08 -0.91 6.22
CA ALA A 103 -1.21 0.27 6.30
C ALA A 103 -1.61 1.32 5.27
N SER A 104 -1.97 0.90 4.06
CA SER A 104 -2.42 1.80 3.01
C SER A 104 -3.70 2.53 3.42
N ILE A 105 -4.67 1.81 3.98
CA ILE A 105 -5.92 2.42 4.45
C ILE A 105 -5.62 3.46 5.53
N ASN A 106 -4.78 3.11 6.50
CA ASN A 106 -4.44 4.03 7.59
C ASN A 106 -3.72 5.28 7.06
N TYR A 107 -2.84 5.10 6.09
CA TYR A 107 -2.15 6.22 5.44
C TYR A 107 -3.14 7.12 4.72
N ILE A 108 -4.07 6.54 3.95
CA ILE A 108 -5.08 7.30 3.20
C ILE A 108 -5.97 8.09 4.16
N LYS A 109 -6.40 7.45 5.25
CA LYS A 109 -7.20 8.16 6.27
C LYS A 109 -6.47 9.39 6.78
N SER A 110 -5.19 9.22 7.08
CA SER A 110 -4.39 10.32 7.65
C SER A 110 -4.15 11.44 6.64
N ARG A 111 -3.83 11.08 5.40
CA ARG A 111 -3.41 12.06 4.41
C ARG A 111 -4.57 12.65 3.62
N TYR A 112 -5.54 11.85 3.26
CA TYR A 112 -6.62 12.27 2.36
C TYR A 112 -8.00 12.24 3.01
N GLY A 113 -8.14 11.56 4.12
CA GLY A 113 -9.42 11.35 4.77
C GLY A 113 -10.24 10.25 4.14
N HIS A 114 -10.27 10.17 2.82
CA HIS A 114 -11.02 9.18 2.07
C HIS A 114 -10.33 8.96 0.73
N PRO A 115 -10.34 7.74 0.17
CA PRO A 115 -9.66 7.48 -1.09
C PRO A 115 -10.25 8.24 -2.28
N ALA A 116 -11.50 8.67 -2.20
CA ALA A 116 -12.08 9.50 -3.24
C ALA A 116 -11.34 10.83 -3.40
N ASN A 117 -10.61 11.25 -2.39
CA ASN A 117 -9.83 12.49 -2.41
C ASN A 117 -8.43 12.31 -2.99
N ILE A 118 -8.03 11.10 -3.35
CA ILE A 118 -6.75 10.86 -4.00
C ILE A 118 -6.82 11.43 -5.42
N PRO A 119 -5.91 12.37 -5.78
CA PRO A 119 -6.01 13.01 -7.09
C PRO A 119 -5.94 12.02 -8.25
N ARG A 120 -6.91 12.09 -9.12
CA ARG A 120 -7.01 11.33 -10.37
C ARG A 120 -7.00 9.81 -10.22
N LEU A 121 -7.37 9.30 -9.06
CA LEU A 121 -7.43 7.85 -8.88
C LEU A 121 -8.41 7.25 -9.89
N GLY A 122 -7.93 6.25 -10.64
CA GLY A 122 -8.72 5.60 -11.68
C GLY A 122 -8.86 6.40 -12.97
N GLN A 123 -8.13 7.49 -13.11
CA GLN A 123 -8.19 8.38 -14.27
C GLN A 123 -6.83 8.55 -14.92
N PRO A 124 -6.80 8.95 -16.21
CA PRO A 124 -5.53 9.30 -16.85
C PRO A 124 -4.83 10.42 -16.08
N GLY A 125 -3.52 10.30 -15.95
CA GLY A 125 -2.73 11.28 -15.21
C GLY A 125 -2.57 10.99 -13.73
N TYR A 126 -3.08 9.84 -13.25
CA TYR A 126 -2.81 9.42 -11.88
C TYR A 126 -1.30 9.25 -11.66
N ARG A 127 -0.78 9.81 -10.57
CA ARG A 127 0.67 9.79 -10.30
C ARG A 127 1.05 9.12 -8.98
N GLY A 128 0.11 8.47 -8.33
CA GLY A 128 0.37 7.87 -7.03
C GLY A 128 -0.35 8.59 -5.91
N TYR A 129 -0.24 8.03 -4.73
CA TYR A 129 -0.97 8.59 -3.57
C TYR A 129 -0.08 8.85 -2.37
#